data_fc3d51716e64c7c8b417b3e83a147fcf
#
_entry.id   fc3d51716e64c7c8b417b3e83a147fcf
#
_cell.length_a   1.000
_cell.length_b   1.000
_cell.length_c   1.000
_cell.angle_alpha   90.00
_cell.angle_beta   90.00
_cell.angle_gamma   90.00
#
_symmetry.space_group_name_H-M   'P 1'
#
loop_
_entity.id
_entity.type
_entity.pdbx_description
1 polymer ?
#
loop_
_entity_poly.entity_id
_entity_poly.type
_entity_poly.pdbx_seq_one_letter_code
_entity_poly.pdbx_strand_id
1 'polypeptide(L)'
;EALLDLITWLPFRGCKGSTGTQASFLELFDGDHGRVRKLDQVVTAAFGFSRSMPVTGQTYTRKVDARVLDVLSGLAQSCAKLGNDLRLLQHEGEILEPAEASQVGSSAMPYKRNPMRAERLGALARYLISLQANPAYTAATQWLERTLDDSANRRMTLPDAFLAADALLLLAGNIARGLEVREGTVQRNVERVMPFMATERWLMLGVRAGGDRQTLHEVIRGHAWAVAEVLDRGGANDLLDHLAADPAFAAVGAQALRAELDATRYVGRAPAQVQEFLAETIDPLLQRLQPFPLTDDAGVTV
;
A
#
# COMPACT_ATOMS: atom_id res chain seq x y z
N GLU A 1 6.20 10.23 0.03
CA GLU A 1 6.03 11.58 0.63
C GLU A 1 6.27 11.55 2.13
N ALA A 2 5.49 10.79 2.94
CA ALA A 2 5.59 10.78 4.40
C ALA A 2 7.01 10.53 4.96
N LEU A 3 7.82 9.68 4.31
CA LEU A 3 9.23 9.47 4.68
C LEU A 3 10.09 10.71 4.40
N LEU A 4 9.87 11.39 3.28
CA LEU A 4 10.59 12.62 2.94
C LEU A 4 10.22 13.76 3.89
N ASP A 5 8.94 13.85 4.24
CA ASP A 5 8.47 14.82 5.24
C ASP A 5 9.09 14.54 6.61
N LEU A 6 9.17 13.27 7.00
CA LEU A 6 9.83 12.86 8.23
C LEU A 6 11.31 13.24 8.26
N ILE A 7 12.06 12.97 7.19
CA ILE A 7 13.48 13.33 7.07
C ILE A 7 13.66 14.85 7.20
N THR A 8 12.84 15.62 6.51
CA THR A 8 12.88 17.10 6.58
C THR A 8 12.49 17.62 7.97
N TRP A 9 11.53 16.97 8.62
CA TRP A 9 11.09 17.35 9.96
C TRP A 9 12.09 16.99 11.05
N LEU A 10 12.87 15.91 10.91
CA LEU A 10 13.67 15.32 11.97
C LEU A 10 14.67 16.34 12.56
N PRO A 11 14.55 16.71 13.84
CA PRO A 11 15.48 17.64 14.48
C PRO A 11 16.67 16.91 15.08
N PHE A 12 17.83 17.55 15.05
CA PHE A 12 18.97 17.13 15.86
C PHE A 12 18.69 17.39 17.33
N ARG A 13 19.17 16.53 18.23
CA ARG A 13 19.04 16.79 19.68
C ARG A 13 19.70 18.09 20.11
N GLY A 14 20.84 18.40 19.52
CA GLY A 14 21.68 19.55 19.85
C GLY A 14 22.72 19.25 20.94
N CYS A 15 23.64 20.19 21.11
CA CYS A 15 24.63 20.21 22.18
C CYS A 15 24.02 20.70 23.49
N LYS A 16 23.28 19.82 24.20
CA LYS A 16 22.54 20.21 25.40
C LYS A 16 23.23 19.82 26.72
N GLY A 17 24.33 19.06 26.65
CA GLY A 17 25.01 18.53 27.82
C GLY A 17 24.31 17.31 28.45
N SER A 18 24.79 16.86 29.57
CA SER A 18 24.33 15.62 30.24
C SER A 18 22.92 15.72 30.82
N THR A 19 22.47 16.92 31.17
CA THR A 19 21.15 17.17 31.79
C THR A 19 20.24 18.03 30.91
N GLY A 20 20.71 18.45 29.74
CA GLY A 20 19.96 19.34 28.85
C GLY A 20 20.11 20.83 29.15
N THR A 21 20.81 21.20 30.23
CA THR A 21 20.92 22.59 30.71
C THR A 21 21.98 23.41 30.00
N GLN A 22 22.90 22.79 29.27
CA GLN A 22 24.09 23.41 28.67
C GLN A 22 25.04 24.07 29.68
N ALA A 23 24.93 23.74 30.98
CA ALA A 23 25.69 24.38 32.05
C ALA A 23 27.21 24.33 31.83
N SER A 24 27.77 23.18 31.44
CA SER A 24 29.20 23.03 31.18
C SER A 24 29.68 23.87 30.00
N PHE A 25 28.83 24.04 28.98
CA PHE A 25 29.18 24.93 27.84
C PHE A 25 29.10 26.41 28.22
N LEU A 26 28.13 26.76 29.07
CA LEU A 26 28.00 28.13 29.57
C LEU A 26 29.20 28.50 30.45
N GLU A 27 29.65 27.59 31.30
CA GLU A 27 30.87 27.75 32.07
C GLU A 27 32.12 27.91 31.17
N LEU A 28 32.26 27.03 30.16
CA LEU A 28 33.37 27.10 29.18
C LEU A 28 33.45 28.42 28.43
N PHE A 29 32.33 29.09 28.23
CA PHE A 29 32.24 30.37 27.54
C PHE A 29 32.01 31.56 28.49
N ASP A 30 32.41 31.47 29.74
CA ASP A 30 32.36 32.55 30.73
C ASP A 30 30.95 33.20 30.82
N GLY A 31 29.90 32.41 30.73
CA GLY A 31 28.53 32.91 30.80
C GLY A 31 27.97 33.46 29.48
N ASP A 32 28.70 33.36 28.35
CA ASP A 32 28.23 33.86 27.06
C ASP A 32 27.18 32.93 26.41
N HIS A 33 25.91 33.24 26.61
CA HIS A 33 24.78 32.54 25.99
C HIS A 33 24.80 32.57 24.44
N GLY A 34 25.40 33.61 23.84
CA GLY A 34 25.52 33.76 22.37
C GLY A 34 26.44 32.69 21.80
N ARG A 35 27.59 32.47 22.44
CA ARG A 35 28.56 31.43 22.05
C ARG A 35 27.98 30.03 22.22
N VAL A 36 27.25 29.76 23.30
CA VAL A 36 26.61 28.47 23.52
C VAL A 36 25.57 28.17 22.43
N ARG A 37 24.75 29.17 22.06
CA ARG A 37 23.78 29.02 20.93
C ARG A 37 24.52 28.82 19.60
N LYS A 38 25.62 29.53 19.37
CA LYS A 38 26.39 29.37 18.15
C LYS A 38 27.04 27.99 18.05
N LEU A 39 27.55 27.44 19.16
CA LEU A 39 28.05 26.07 19.23
C LEU A 39 26.96 25.07 18.82
N ASP A 40 25.77 25.16 19.38
CA ASP A 40 24.65 24.29 19.04
C ASP A 40 24.29 24.34 17.56
N GLN A 41 24.27 25.53 16.97
CA GLN A 41 23.99 25.72 15.54
C GLN A 41 25.10 25.13 14.64
N VAL A 42 26.37 25.36 14.96
CA VAL A 42 27.50 24.85 14.17
C VAL A 42 27.52 23.33 14.18
N VAL A 43 27.37 22.72 15.35
CA VAL A 43 27.32 21.24 15.48
C VAL A 43 26.09 20.67 14.75
N THR A 44 24.93 21.30 14.89
CA THR A 44 23.70 20.87 14.19
C THR A 44 23.92 20.85 12.67
N ALA A 45 24.50 21.92 12.12
CA ALA A 45 24.80 22.01 10.68
C ALA A 45 25.88 21.01 10.25
N ALA A 46 26.91 20.78 11.07
CA ALA A 46 27.97 19.81 10.78
C ALA A 46 27.47 18.38 10.66
N PHE A 47 26.37 18.03 11.37
CA PHE A 47 25.68 16.75 11.24
C PHE A 47 24.59 16.72 10.15
N GLY A 48 24.49 17.77 9.33
CA GLY A 48 23.55 17.83 8.21
C GLY A 48 22.10 18.13 8.58
N PHE A 49 21.83 18.55 9.83
CA PHE A 49 20.48 18.91 10.26
C PHE A 49 20.19 20.40 10.07
N SER A 50 19.00 20.73 9.66
CA SER A 50 18.54 22.12 9.50
C SER A 50 18.21 22.81 10.82
N ARG A 51 17.95 22.03 11.88
CA ARG A 51 17.56 22.55 13.20
C ARG A 51 17.88 21.58 14.34
N SER A 52 18.15 22.14 15.51
CA SER A 52 18.17 21.37 16.77
C SER A 52 16.87 21.56 17.56
N MET A 53 16.64 20.68 18.51
CA MET A 53 15.56 20.85 19.48
C MET A 53 15.86 22.05 20.39
N PRO A 54 14.89 22.94 20.63
CA PRO A 54 15.14 24.12 21.46
C PRO A 54 15.43 23.75 22.92
N VAL A 55 14.75 22.78 23.46
CA VAL A 55 14.89 22.29 24.83
C VAL A 55 14.86 20.77 24.85
N THR A 56 15.76 20.16 25.62
CA THR A 56 15.76 18.71 25.89
C THR A 56 16.20 18.44 27.33
N GLY A 57 15.95 17.26 27.83
CA GLY A 57 16.65 16.72 29.00
C GLY A 57 17.99 16.09 28.61
N GLN A 58 18.41 15.04 29.29
CA GLN A 58 19.58 14.25 28.91
C GLN A 58 19.39 13.61 27.53
N THR A 59 18.17 13.31 27.14
CA THR A 59 17.79 12.75 25.86
C THR A 59 16.78 13.66 25.16
N TYR A 60 16.59 13.45 23.86
CA TYR A 60 15.45 14.01 23.14
C TYR A 60 14.15 13.31 23.55
N THR A 61 13.02 13.96 23.34
CA THR A 61 11.69 13.38 23.58
C THR A 61 11.49 12.10 22.75
N ARG A 62 11.12 11.01 23.38
CA ARG A 62 10.89 9.71 22.72
C ARG A 62 9.68 9.71 21.78
N LYS A 63 8.89 10.78 21.76
CA LYS A 63 7.89 11.02 20.72
C LYS A 63 8.48 11.08 19.29
N VAL A 64 9.78 11.39 19.16
CA VAL A 64 10.46 11.31 17.86
C VAL A 64 10.48 9.87 17.35
N ASP A 65 10.84 8.93 18.24
CA ASP A 65 10.86 7.51 17.89
C ASP A 65 9.45 7.00 17.52
N ALA A 66 8.43 7.42 18.26
CA ALA A 66 7.04 7.09 17.95
C ALA A 66 6.65 7.59 16.56
N ARG A 67 6.97 8.84 16.23
CA ARG A 67 6.69 9.40 14.90
C ARG A 67 7.44 8.68 13.76
N VAL A 68 8.66 8.21 14.01
CA VAL A 68 9.40 7.39 13.05
C VAL A 68 8.67 6.08 12.80
N LEU A 69 8.25 5.38 13.85
CA LEU A 69 7.54 4.12 13.70
C LEU A 69 6.13 4.28 13.11
N ASP A 70 5.45 5.39 13.34
CA ASP A 70 4.18 5.70 12.68
C ASP A 70 4.33 5.71 11.15
N VAL A 71 5.37 6.35 10.64
CA VAL A 71 5.65 6.40 9.20
C VAL A 71 6.03 5.02 8.64
N LEU A 72 6.90 4.28 9.35
CA LEU A 72 7.27 2.91 8.95
C LEU A 72 6.07 1.96 8.99
N SER A 73 5.21 2.08 10.00
CA SER A 73 3.96 1.32 10.08
C SER A 73 3.01 1.66 8.93
N GLY A 74 2.91 2.92 8.52
CA GLY A 74 2.12 3.33 7.35
C GLY A 74 2.61 2.66 6.06
N LEU A 75 3.93 2.53 5.87
CA LEU A 75 4.52 1.76 4.79
C LEU A 75 4.11 0.28 4.87
N ALA A 76 4.22 -0.32 6.05
CA ALA A 76 3.85 -1.72 6.28
C ALA A 76 2.36 -1.99 5.99
N GLN A 77 1.47 -1.06 6.35
CA GLN A 77 0.03 -1.16 6.03
C GLN A 77 -0.20 -1.23 4.51
N SER A 78 0.51 -0.41 3.73
CA SER A 78 0.43 -0.44 2.26
C SER A 78 0.95 -1.77 1.70
N CYS A 79 2.07 -2.28 2.23
CA CYS A 79 2.62 -3.58 1.84
C CYS A 79 1.67 -4.74 2.19
N ALA A 80 1.04 -4.69 3.37
CA ALA A 80 0.06 -5.70 3.78
C ALA A 80 -1.16 -5.73 2.85
N LYS A 81 -1.66 -4.56 2.48
CA LYS A 81 -2.78 -4.42 1.54
C LYS A 81 -2.41 -4.99 0.17
N LEU A 82 -1.26 -4.62 -0.37
CA LEU A 82 -0.75 -5.15 -1.63
C LEU A 82 -0.63 -6.68 -1.59
N GLY A 83 -0.01 -7.22 -0.53
CA GLY A 83 0.15 -8.67 -0.37
C GLY A 83 -1.18 -9.42 -0.32
N ASN A 84 -2.19 -8.87 0.33
CA ASN A 84 -3.53 -9.46 0.37
C ASN A 84 -4.22 -9.44 -0.99
N ASP A 85 -4.15 -8.32 -1.73
CA ASP A 85 -4.71 -8.24 -3.08
C ASP A 85 -4.08 -9.27 -4.02
N LEU A 86 -2.74 -9.36 -3.99
CA LEU A 86 -2.01 -10.32 -4.83
C LEU A 86 -2.38 -11.77 -4.51
N ARG A 87 -2.57 -12.11 -3.23
CA ARG A 87 -3.01 -13.46 -2.83
C ARG A 87 -4.40 -13.80 -3.35
N LEU A 88 -5.33 -12.84 -3.31
CA LEU A 88 -6.68 -13.01 -3.86
C LEU A 88 -6.66 -13.15 -5.38
N LEU A 89 -5.91 -12.29 -6.08
CA LEU A 89 -5.79 -12.35 -7.54
C LEU A 89 -5.06 -13.62 -8.01
N GLN A 90 -4.08 -14.12 -7.23
CA GLN A 90 -3.43 -15.40 -7.50
C GLN A 90 -4.36 -16.58 -7.23
N HIS A 91 -5.25 -16.48 -6.23
CA HIS A 91 -6.29 -17.49 -6.00
C HIS A 91 -7.23 -17.62 -7.21
N GLU A 92 -7.62 -16.49 -7.80
CA GLU A 92 -8.41 -16.47 -9.05
C GLU A 92 -7.58 -16.86 -10.29
N GLY A 93 -6.26 -17.01 -10.15
CA GLY A 93 -5.34 -17.35 -11.23
C GLY A 93 -5.08 -16.22 -12.22
N GLU A 94 -5.43 -14.99 -11.88
CA GLU A 94 -5.35 -13.80 -12.74
C GLU A 94 -3.97 -13.17 -12.75
N ILE A 95 -3.29 -13.17 -11.58
CA ILE A 95 -1.94 -12.63 -11.40
C ILE A 95 -1.10 -13.67 -10.66
N LEU A 96 0.16 -13.81 -11.06
CA LEU A 96 1.12 -14.64 -10.34
C LEU A 96 2.31 -13.80 -9.91
N GLU A 97 2.80 -14.05 -8.70
CA GLU A 97 4.10 -13.52 -8.28
C GLU A 97 5.24 -14.21 -9.03
N PRO A 98 6.44 -13.57 -9.15
CA PRO A 98 7.59 -14.20 -9.80
C PRO A 98 7.96 -15.51 -9.11
N ALA A 99 8.32 -16.53 -9.92
CA ALA A 99 8.82 -17.80 -9.43
C ALA A 99 10.18 -18.07 -10.06
N GLU A 100 11.12 -18.56 -9.27
CA GLU A 100 12.41 -19.02 -9.77
C GLU A 100 12.27 -20.42 -10.41
N ALA A 101 13.08 -20.69 -11.43
CA ALA A 101 13.05 -21.98 -12.15
C ALA A 101 13.31 -23.19 -11.21
N SER A 102 14.05 -22.97 -10.12
CA SER A 102 14.37 -24.00 -9.12
C SER A 102 13.38 -24.00 -7.92
N GLN A 103 12.41 -23.10 -7.90
CA GLN A 103 11.50 -22.96 -6.76
C GLN A 103 10.50 -24.11 -6.69
N VAL A 104 10.53 -24.86 -5.60
CA VAL A 104 9.57 -25.93 -5.32
C VAL A 104 8.36 -25.35 -4.60
N GLY A 105 7.29 -25.12 -5.32
CA GLY A 105 6.05 -24.55 -4.75
C GLY A 105 5.30 -25.50 -3.79
N SER A 106 5.46 -26.81 -3.98
CA SER A 106 4.88 -27.86 -3.13
C SER A 106 5.60 -29.19 -3.40
N SER A 107 5.97 -29.90 -2.34
CA SER A 107 6.57 -31.25 -2.45
C SER A 107 5.59 -32.30 -2.97
N ALA A 108 4.28 -32.10 -2.75
CA ALA A 108 3.24 -33.05 -3.17
C ALA A 108 2.59 -32.70 -4.51
N MET A 109 2.61 -31.43 -4.92
CA MET A 109 1.96 -30.93 -6.12
C MET A 109 2.89 -30.03 -6.91
N PRO A 110 3.72 -30.60 -7.83
CA PRO A 110 4.76 -29.85 -8.54
C PRO A 110 4.25 -28.68 -9.39
N TYR A 111 2.98 -28.71 -9.81
CA TYR A 111 2.34 -27.65 -10.59
C TYR A 111 1.84 -26.49 -9.76
N LYS A 112 1.81 -26.63 -8.41
CA LYS A 112 1.24 -25.63 -7.52
C LYS A 112 2.19 -24.45 -7.34
N ARG A 113 1.71 -23.25 -7.64
CA ARG A 113 2.41 -21.99 -7.38
C ARG A 113 1.74 -21.27 -6.22
N ASN A 114 2.40 -21.23 -5.07
CA ASN A 114 1.90 -20.53 -3.89
C ASN A 114 2.39 -19.07 -3.90
N PRO A 115 1.60 -18.12 -3.38
CA PRO A 115 2.00 -16.70 -3.27
C PRO A 115 2.93 -16.48 -2.06
N MET A 116 4.09 -17.16 -2.03
CA MET A 116 4.97 -17.21 -0.86
C MET A 116 5.59 -15.86 -0.53
N ARG A 117 5.91 -15.06 -1.56
CA ARG A 117 6.44 -13.70 -1.37
C ARG A 117 5.38 -12.76 -0.83
N ALA A 118 4.17 -12.81 -1.37
CA ALA A 118 3.03 -12.03 -0.88
C ALA A 118 2.61 -12.44 0.56
N GLU A 119 2.70 -13.73 0.90
CA GLU A 119 2.47 -14.23 2.28
C GLU A 119 3.54 -13.70 3.24
N ARG A 120 4.81 -13.73 2.85
CA ARG A 120 5.93 -13.19 3.62
C ARG A 120 5.81 -11.68 3.80
N LEU A 121 5.43 -10.96 2.72
CA LEU A 121 5.14 -9.53 2.77
C LEU A 121 4.08 -9.21 3.84
N GLY A 122 2.96 -9.93 3.83
CA GLY A 122 1.91 -9.77 4.85
C GLY A 122 2.37 -10.11 6.26
N ALA A 123 3.21 -11.13 6.43
CA ALA A 123 3.73 -11.53 7.74
C ALA A 123 4.66 -10.48 8.35
N LEU A 124 5.64 -10.00 7.58
CA LEU A 124 6.57 -8.94 8.02
C LEU A 124 5.84 -7.61 8.26
N ALA A 125 4.85 -7.29 7.44
CA ALA A 125 4.04 -6.10 7.64
C ALA A 125 3.29 -6.13 8.98
N ARG A 126 2.67 -7.25 9.35
CA ARG A 126 2.03 -7.39 10.68
C ARG A 126 3.01 -7.22 11.82
N TYR A 127 4.22 -7.77 11.69
CA TYR A 127 5.27 -7.58 12.68
C TYR A 127 5.61 -6.09 12.86
N LEU A 128 5.91 -5.38 11.77
CA LEU A 128 6.24 -3.95 11.83
C LEU A 128 5.08 -3.10 12.38
N ILE A 129 3.84 -3.39 11.98
CA ILE A 129 2.65 -2.71 12.52
C ILE A 129 2.55 -2.94 14.04
N SER A 130 2.87 -4.14 14.52
CA SER A 130 2.80 -4.43 15.96
C SER A 130 3.85 -3.67 16.79
N LEU A 131 4.95 -3.24 16.19
CA LEU A 131 5.98 -2.45 16.85
C LEU A 131 5.59 -0.97 17.03
N GLN A 132 4.60 -0.47 16.28
CA GLN A 132 4.22 0.95 16.25
C GLN A 132 3.92 1.55 17.62
N ALA A 133 3.19 0.83 18.47
CA ALA A 133 2.79 1.32 19.78
C ALA A 133 3.96 1.35 20.80
N ASN A 134 5.02 0.59 20.56
CA ASN A 134 6.10 0.39 21.51
C ASN A 134 6.82 1.70 21.91
N PRO A 135 7.26 2.57 20.96
CA PRO A 135 7.89 3.83 21.32
C PRO A 135 6.95 4.81 22.03
N ALA A 136 5.63 4.70 21.81
CA ALA A 136 4.66 5.53 22.52
C ALA A 136 4.62 5.17 24.01
N TYR A 137 4.65 3.89 24.36
CA TYR A 137 4.80 3.45 25.74
C TYR A 137 6.11 3.96 26.35
N THR A 138 7.22 3.82 25.64
CA THR A 138 8.52 4.34 26.07
C THR A 138 8.48 5.85 26.30
N ALA A 139 7.83 6.61 25.41
CA ALA A 139 7.68 8.06 25.56
C ALA A 139 6.84 8.44 26.80
N ALA A 140 5.80 7.67 27.09
CA ALA A 140 4.87 7.95 28.19
C ALA A 140 5.48 7.66 29.59
N THR A 141 6.47 6.77 29.66
CA THR A 141 7.07 6.33 30.94
C THR A 141 8.38 7.05 31.28
N GLN A 142 8.80 8.04 30.49
CA GLN A 142 10.01 8.83 30.81
C GLN A 142 9.84 9.67 32.06
N TRP A 143 10.89 9.70 32.89
CA TRP A 143 10.93 10.49 34.12
C TRP A 143 11.86 11.68 33.96
N LEU A 144 11.40 12.85 34.37
CA LEU A 144 12.18 14.08 34.46
C LEU A 144 13.06 14.27 33.18
N GLU A 145 14.37 14.39 33.34
CA GLU A 145 15.32 14.53 32.23
C GLU A 145 15.64 13.22 31.53
N ARG A 146 15.46 12.08 32.18
CA ARG A 146 15.63 10.72 31.64
C ARG A 146 15.28 9.61 32.66
N THR A 147 14.73 8.50 32.12
CA THR A 147 14.86 7.17 32.75
C THR A 147 15.63 6.23 31.81
N LEU A 148 16.40 5.28 32.37
CA LEU A 148 17.29 4.40 31.56
C LEU A 148 16.57 3.19 30.97
N ASP A 149 15.34 2.91 31.38
CA ASP A 149 14.51 1.80 30.86
C ASP A 149 14.27 1.85 29.36
N ASP A 150 14.33 3.04 28.76
CA ASP A 150 14.20 3.24 27.33
C ASP A 150 15.34 2.59 26.53
N SER A 151 16.51 2.46 27.12
CA SER A 151 17.76 2.14 26.41
C SER A 151 17.73 0.75 25.74
N ALA A 152 17.37 -0.29 26.49
CA ALA A 152 17.29 -1.66 25.96
C ALA A 152 16.13 -1.79 24.95
N ASN A 153 14.95 -1.29 25.32
CA ASN A 153 13.76 -1.34 24.50
C ASN A 153 13.98 -0.71 23.10
N ARG A 154 14.53 0.51 23.03
CA ARG A 154 14.79 1.21 21.78
C ARG A 154 15.81 0.51 20.89
N ARG A 155 16.81 -0.15 21.47
CA ARG A 155 17.84 -0.91 20.73
C ARG A 155 17.29 -2.16 20.04
N MET A 156 16.15 -2.65 20.48
CA MET A 156 15.42 -3.73 19.83
C MET A 156 14.42 -3.16 18.83
N THR A 157 13.53 -2.30 19.29
CA THR A 157 12.38 -1.83 18.50
C THR A 157 12.76 -1.06 17.24
N LEU A 158 13.73 -0.12 17.35
CA LEU A 158 14.11 0.70 16.20
C LEU A 158 14.85 -0.11 15.13
N PRO A 159 15.92 -0.86 15.45
CA PRO A 159 16.59 -1.69 14.44
C PRO A 159 15.64 -2.68 13.77
N ASP A 160 14.82 -3.39 14.55
CA ASP A 160 13.88 -4.38 14.02
C ASP A 160 12.85 -3.73 13.08
N ALA A 161 12.35 -2.54 13.43
CA ALA A 161 11.41 -1.81 12.57
C ALA A 161 12.04 -1.41 11.24
N PHE A 162 13.28 -0.93 11.22
CA PHE A 162 13.99 -0.57 10.00
C PHE A 162 14.34 -1.79 9.16
N LEU A 163 14.83 -2.89 9.78
CA LEU A 163 15.13 -4.14 9.08
C LEU A 163 13.86 -4.74 8.46
N ALA A 164 12.75 -4.72 9.18
CA ALA A 164 11.46 -5.18 8.65
C ALA A 164 10.96 -4.30 7.49
N ALA A 165 11.11 -2.97 7.61
CA ALA A 165 10.74 -2.05 6.54
C ALA A 165 11.58 -2.25 5.27
N ASP A 166 12.89 -2.45 5.43
CA ASP A 166 13.80 -2.74 4.32
C ASP A 166 13.43 -4.04 3.61
N ALA A 167 13.24 -5.12 4.37
CA ALA A 167 12.79 -6.40 3.84
C ALA A 167 11.44 -6.31 3.11
N LEU A 168 10.49 -5.50 3.62
CA LEU A 168 9.21 -5.24 2.95
C LEU A 168 9.39 -4.56 1.60
N LEU A 169 10.27 -3.55 1.53
CA LEU A 169 10.55 -2.82 0.28
C LEU A 169 11.24 -3.72 -0.75
N LEU A 170 12.21 -4.53 -0.34
CA LEU A 170 12.88 -5.50 -1.19
C LEU A 170 11.89 -6.53 -1.77
N LEU A 171 11.03 -7.10 -0.92
CA LEU A 171 9.99 -8.05 -1.36
C LEU A 171 8.98 -7.40 -2.30
N ALA A 172 8.45 -6.23 -1.95
CA ALA A 172 7.49 -5.52 -2.79
C ALA A 172 8.09 -5.16 -4.16
N GLY A 173 9.33 -4.69 -4.17
CA GLY A 173 10.06 -4.40 -5.41
C GLY A 173 10.32 -5.65 -6.26
N ASN A 174 10.70 -6.76 -5.63
CA ASN A 174 10.88 -8.05 -6.32
C ASN A 174 9.56 -8.54 -6.94
N ILE A 175 8.46 -8.54 -6.19
CA ILE A 175 7.14 -8.92 -6.70
C ILE A 175 6.75 -8.01 -7.88
N ALA A 176 6.85 -6.69 -7.72
CA ALA A 176 6.43 -5.73 -8.75
C ALA A 176 7.19 -5.89 -10.08
N ARG A 177 8.50 -6.18 -10.02
CA ARG A 177 9.32 -6.39 -11.23
C ARG A 177 9.00 -7.68 -11.97
N GLY A 178 8.56 -8.71 -11.27
CA GLY A 178 8.34 -10.05 -11.85
C GLY A 178 6.87 -10.48 -11.90
N LEU A 179 5.94 -9.56 -11.71
CA LEU A 179 4.51 -9.84 -11.71
C LEU A 179 4.06 -10.34 -13.09
N GLU A 180 3.35 -11.46 -13.12
CA GLU A 180 2.82 -12.07 -14.35
C GLU A 180 1.30 -11.92 -14.38
N VAL A 181 0.79 -11.19 -15.36
CA VAL A 181 -0.67 -11.06 -15.60
C VAL A 181 -1.12 -12.16 -16.55
N ARG A 182 -2.11 -12.95 -16.15
CA ARG A 182 -2.68 -14.07 -16.93
C ARG A 182 -3.90 -13.58 -17.72
N GLU A 183 -3.65 -12.84 -18.80
CA GLU A 183 -4.70 -12.18 -19.61
C GLU A 183 -5.86 -13.11 -19.98
N GLY A 184 -5.56 -14.34 -20.44
CA GLY A 184 -6.62 -15.29 -20.79
C GLY A 184 -7.48 -15.75 -19.60
N THR A 185 -6.94 -15.74 -18.38
CA THR A 185 -7.72 -16.03 -17.16
C THR A 185 -8.57 -14.82 -16.77
N VAL A 186 -7.98 -13.62 -16.82
CA VAL A 186 -8.71 -12.36 -16.59
C VAL A 186 -9.90 -12.27 -17.55
N GLN A 187 -9.67 -12.51 -18.85
CA GLN A 187 -10.70 -12.50 -19.87
C GLN A 187 -11.87 -13.44 -19.52
N ARG A 188 -11.59 -14.69 -19.23
CA ARG A 188 -12.63 -15.69 -18.85
C ARG A 188 -13.39 -15.27 -17.60
N ASN A 189 -12.71 -14.74 -16.58
CA ASN A 189 -13.35 -14.32 -15.33
C ASN A 189 -14.25 -13.09 -15.57
N VAL A 190 -13.82 -12.16 -16.39
CA VAL A 190 -14.63 -11.00 -16.80
C VAL A 190 -15.84 -11.46 -17.60
N GLU A 191 -15.68 -12.31 -18.61
CA GLU A 191 -16.77 -12.81 -19.45
C GLU A 191 -17.85 -13.51 -18.62
N ARG A 192 -17.46 -14.26 -17.60
CA ARG A 192 -18.37 -14.96 -16.69
C ARG A 192 -19.30 -14.01 -15.94
N VAL A 193 -18.81 -12.85 -15.51
CA VAL A 193 -19.56 -11.89 -14.68
C VAL A 193 -20.15 -10.72 -15.48
N MET A 194 -19.66 -10.49 -16.70
CA MET A 194 -20.00 -9.34 -17.53
C MET A 194 -21.51 -9.18 -17.76
N PRO A 195 -22.33 -10.23 -18.02
CA PRO A 195 -23.76 -10.04 -18.19
C PRO A 195 -24.46 -9.47 -16.95
N PHE A 196 -24.02 -9.83 -15.75
CA PHE A 196 -24.56 -9.22 -14.51
C PHE A 196 -24.10 -7.77 -14.34
N MET A 197 -22.86 -7.44 -14.71
CA MET A 197 -22.37 -6.07 -14.67
C MET A 197 -23.09 -5.16 -15.68
N ALA A 198 -23.53 -5.72 -16.82
CA ALA A 198 -24.21 -4.98 -17.86
C ALA A 198 -25.67 -4.64 -17.51
N THR A 199 -26.27 -5.22 -16.49
CA THR A 199 -27.68 -5.06 -16.15
C THR A 199 -28.11 -3.61 -15.97
N GLU A 200 -27.30 -2.77 -15.32
CA GLU A 200 -27.60 -1.34 -15.15
C GLU A 200 -27.63 -0.61 -16.53
N ARG A 201 -26.68 -0.93 -17.40
CA ARG A 201 -26.61 -0.32 -18.72
C ARG A 201 -27.75 -0.77 -19.61
N TRP A 202 -28.14 -2.05 -19.56
CA TRP A 202 -29.30 -2.58 -20.22
C TRP A 202 -30.59 -1.92 -19.74
N LEU A 203 -30.72 -1.71 -18.42
CA LEU A 203 -31.85 -0.96 -17.87
C LEU A 203 -31.92 0.45 -18.46
N MET A 204 -30.79 1.16 -18.54
CA MET A 204 -30.74 2.49 -19.12
C MET A 204 -31.04 2.52 -20.62
N LEU A 205 -30.60 1.51 -21.37
CA LEU A 205 -30.99 1.36 -22.79
C LEU A 205 -32.50 1.17 -22.94
N GLY A 206 -33.11 0.30 -22.13
CA GLY A 206 -34.56 0.08 -22.13
C GLY A 206 -35.34 1.34 -21.80
N VAL A 207 -34.90 2.10 -20.78
CA VAL A 207 -35.55 3.39 -20.46
C VAL A 207 -35.43 4.40 -21.59
N ARG A 208 -34.27 4.52 -22.23
CA ARG A 208 -34.06 5.39 -23.41
C ARG A 208 -34.92 4.97 -24.58
N ALA A 209 -35.25 3.70 -24.72
CA ALA A 209 -36.15 3.17 -25.73
C ALA A 209 -37.64 3.36 -25.37
N GLY A 210 -37.96 4.03 -24.27
CA GLY A 210 -39.30 4.36 -23.83
C GLY A 210 -39.95 3.40 -22.85
N GLY A 211 -39.18 2.42 -22.35
CA GLY A 211 -39.68 1.46 -21.36
C GLY A 211 -39.80 2.06 -19.95
N ASP A 212 -40.74 1.55 -19.16
CA ASP A 212 -40.88 1.91 -17.75
C ASP A 212 -39.74 1.32 -16.90
N ARG A 213 -39.03 2.18 -16.14
CA ARG A 213 -37.85 1.79 -15.37
C ARG A 213 -38.14 0.66 -14.36
N GLN A 214 -39.26 0.71 -13.69
CA GLN A 214 -39.58 -0.29 -12.65
C GLN A 214 -39.92 -1.64 -13.27
N THR A 215 -40.70 -1.63 -14.35
CA THR A 215 -41.01 -2.85 -15.11
C THR A 215 -39.75 -3.50 -15.67
N LEU A 216 -38.87 -2.71 -16.31
CA LEU A 216 -37.61 -3.22 -16.85
C LEU A 216 -36.69 -3.77 -15.75
N HIS A 217 -36.63 -3.10 -14.60
CA HIS A 217 -35.85 -3.58 -13.47
C HIS A 217 -36.33 -4.94 -12.96
N GLU A 218 -37.67 -5.13 -12.85
CA GLU A 218 -38.24 -6.42 -12.42
C GLU A 218 -37.98 -7.53 -13.45
N VAL A 219 -38.06 -7.23 -14.73
CA VAL A 219 -37.72 -8.18 -15.81
C VAL A 219 -36.24 -8.60 -15.68
N ILE A 220 -35.32 -7.64 -15.61
CA ILE A 220 -33.88 -7.94 -15.42
C ILE A 220 -33.66 -8.78 -14.17
N ARG A 221 -34.27 -8.40 -13.04
CA ARG A 221 -34.13 -9.12 -11.77
C ARG A 221 -34.59 -10.57 -11.88
N GLY A 222 -35.76 -10.80 -12.52
CA GLY A 222 -36.30 -12.14 -12.70
C GLY A 222 -35.37 -13.03 -13.53
N HIS A 223 -34.89 -12.54 -14.66
CA HIS A 223 -33.94 -13.28 -15.51
C HIS A 223 -32.59 -13.49 -14.79
N ALA A 224 -32.06 -12.47 -14.10
CA ALA A 224 -30.79 -12.57 -13.39
C ALA A 224 -30.83 -13.65 -12.28
N TRP A 225 -31.93 -13.78 -11.55
CA TRP A 225 -32.09 -14.83 -10.55
C TRP A 225 -32.19 -16.22 -11.18
N ALA A 226 -32.96 -16.35 -12.27
CA ALA A 226 -33.05 -17.62 -12.98
C ALA A 226 -31.68 -18.10 -13.50
N VAL A 227 -30.90 -17.18 -14.05
CA VAL A 227 -29.54 -17.46 -14.52
C VAL A 227 -28.59 -17.79 -13.36
N ALA A 228 -28.71 -17.11 -12.21
CA ALA A 228 -27.93 -17.44 -11.02
C ALA A 228 -28.15 -18.90 -10.58
N GLU A 229 -29.40 -19.38 -10.60
CA GLU A 229 -29.70 -20.79 -10.31
C GLU A 229 -29.09 -21.76 -11.35
N VAL A 230 -29.04 -21.37 -12.61
CA VAL A 230 -28.39 -22.16 -13.68
C VAL A 230 -26.89 -22.26 -13.43
N LEU A 231 -26.26 -21.13 -13.07
CA LEU A 231 -24.82 -21.08 -12.72
C LEU A 231 -24.49 -21.92 -11.50
N ASP A 232 -25.32 -21.92 -10.46
CA ASP A 232 -25.15 -22.75 -9.25
C ASP A 232 -25.16 -24.25 -9.58
N ARG A 233 -25.81 -24.64 -10.67
CA ARG A 233 -25.83 -26.04 -11.20
C ARG A 233 -24.73 -26.29 -12.24
N GLY A 234 -23.80 -25.34 -12.45
CA GLY A 234 -22.69 -25.48 -13.40
C GLY A 234 -23.04 -25.13 -14.84
N GLY A 235 -24.17 -24.48 -15.09
CA GLY A 235 -24.57 -23.98 -16.42
C GLY A 235 -23.81 -22.71 -16.85
N ALA A 236 -24.13 -22.20 -18.02
CA ALA A 236 -23.54 -20.97 -18.57
C ALA A 236 -24.37 -19.72 -18.21
N ASN A 237 -23.71 -18.55 -18.24
CA ASN A 237 -24.39 -17.26 -18.09
C ASN A 237 -25.00 -16.82 -19.41
N ASP A 238 -26.27 -17.12 -19.61
CA ASP A 238 -27.06 -16.80 -20.82
C ASP A 238 -28.03 -15.62 -20.60
N LEU A 239 -27.78 -14.78 -19.61
CA LEU A 239 -28.62 -13.62 -19.24
C LEU A 239 -28.89 -12.68 -20.44
N LEU A 240 -27.88 -12.48 -21.31
CA LEU A 240 -28.06 -11.68 -22.53
C LEU A 240 -29.15 -12.30 -23.44
N ASP A 241 -29.11 -13.61 -23.64
CA ASP A 241 -30.03 -14.29 -24.56
C ASP A 241 -31.46 -14.27 -24.00
N HIS A 242 -31.62 -14.40 -22.69
CA HIS A 242 -32.90 -14.24 -22.01
C HIS A 242 -33.49 -12.84 -22.19
N LEU A 243 -32.69 -11.79 -21.98
CA LEU A 243 -33.16 -10.40 -22.13
C LEU A 243 -33.38 -10.02 -23.61
N ALA A 244 -32.57 -10.55 -24.51
CA ALA A 244 -32.76 -10.31 -25.96
C ALA A 244 -34.04 -10.94 -26.52
N ALA A 245 -34.51 -12.02 -25.89
CA ALA A 245 -35.76 -12.69 -26.23
C ALA A 245 -37.00 -12.09 -25.53
N ASP A 246 -36.80 -11.28 -24.49
CA ASP A 246 -37.90 -10.70 -23.72
C ASP A 246 -38.57 -9.52 -24.47
N PRO A 247 -39.93 -9.52 -24.59
CA PRO A 247 -40.66 -8.45 -25.24
C PRO A 247 -40.39 -7.04 -24.68
N ALA A 248 -40.06 -6.94 -23.36
CA ALA A 248 -39.76 -5.66 -22.73
C ALA A 248 -38.48 -5.01 -23.31
N PHE A 249 -37.58 -5.78 -23.91
CA PHE A 249 -36.36 -5.31 -24.55
C PHE A 249 -36.39 -5.32 -26.08
N ALA A 250 -37.53 -5.66 -26.69
CA ALA A 250 -37.67 -5.72 -28.14
C ALA A 250 -37.29 -4.40 -28.85
N ALA A 251 -37.61 -3.25 -28.24
CA ALA A 251 -37.27 -1.93 -28.79
C ALA A 251 -35.76 -1.60 -28.72
N VAL A 252 -35.01 -2.27 -27.85
CA VAL A 252 -33.53 -2.11 -27.70
C VAL A 252 -32.81 -2.97 -28.74
N GLY A 253 -33.24 -4.20 -28.90
CA GLY A 253 -32.67 -5.19 -29.81
C GLY A 253 -31.37 -5.86 -29.30
N ALA A 254 -31.18 -7.12 -29.69
CA ALA A 254 -30.08 -7.97 -29.22
C ALA A 254 -28.68 -7.38 -29.53
N GLN A 255 -28.50 -6.69 -30.65
CA GLN A 255 -27.21 -6.10 -31.01
C GLN A 255 -26.79 -4.99 -30.04
N ALA A 256 -27.73 -4.12 -29.64
CA ALA A 256 -27.46 -3.04 -28.72
C ALA A 256 -27.17 -3.59 -27.31
N LEU A 257 -27.91 -4.60 -26.87
CA LEU A 257 -27.63 -5.30 -25.59
C LEU A 257 -26.24 -5.95 -25.60
N ARG A 258 -25.87 -6.64 -26.67
CA ARG A 258 -24.57 -7.29 -26.83
C ARG A 258 -23.41 -6.29 -26.82
N ALA A 259 -23.58 -5.09 -27.35
CA ALA A 259 -22.58 -4.04 -27.37
C ALA A 259 -22.22 -3.52 -25.97
N GLU A 260 -23.07 -3.76 -24.96
CA GLU A 260 -22.76 -3.40 -23.56
C GLU A 260 -21.89 -4.43 -22.84
N LEU A 261 -21.58 -5.59 -23.46
CA LEU A 261 -20.67 -6.59 -22.89
C LEU A 261 -19.18 -6.30 -23.15
N ASP A 262 -18.88 -5.13 -23.70
CA ASP A 262 -17.49 -4.68 -23.86
C ASP A 262 -16.92 -4.18 -22.52
N ALA A 263 -15.98 -4.93 -21.96
CA ALA A 263 -15.35 -4.65 -20.67
C ALA A 263 -14.66 -3.27 -20.62
N THR A 264 -14.16 -2.76 -21.76
CA THR A 264 -13.49 -1.46 -21.82
C THR A 264 -14.40 -0.29 -21.45
N ARG A 265 -15.70 -0.49 -21.57
CA ARG A 265 -16.72 0.50 -21.20
C ARG A 265 -16.94 0.64 -19.69
N TYR A 266 -16.36 -0.27 -18.89
CA TYR A 266 -16.54 -0.32 -17.42
C TYR A 266 -15.31 0.16 -16.63
N VAL A 267 -14.16 0.31 -17.29
CA VAL A 267 -12.93 0.75 -16.62
C VAL A 267 -12.90 2.27 -16.34
N GLY A 268 -13.83 3.02 -16.91
CA GLY A 268 -13.95 4.46 -16.71
C GLY A 268 -12.66 5.22 -17.03
N ARG A 269 -12.26 6.09 -16.12
CA ARG A 269 -11.01 6.86 -16.24
C ARG A 269 -9.80 6.17 -15.59
N ALA A 270 -9.92 4.93 -15.10
CA ALA A 270 -8.83 4.29 -14.39
C ALA A 270 -7.49 4.26 -15.18
N PRO A 271 -7.45 3.92 -16.49
CA PRO A 271 -6.21 3.98 -17.25
C PRO A 271 -5.63 5.40 -17.35
N ALA A 272 -6.47 6.41 -17.60
CA ALA A 272 -6.04 7.80 -17.70
C ALA A 272 -5.53 8.33 -16.35
N GLN A 273 -6.23 8.02 -15.25
CA GLN A 273 -5.81 8.40 -13.90
C GLN A 273 -4.44 7.82 -13.53
N VAL A 274 -4.15 6.58 -13.93
CA VAL A 274 -2.83 5.97 -13.71
C VAL A 274 -1.76 6.73 -14.49
N GLN A 275 -1.98 7.06 -15.76
CA GLN A 275 -1.02 7.81 -16.57
C GLN A 275 -0.79 9.22 -16.02
N GLU A 276 -1.86 9.92 -15.65
CA GLU A 276 -1.79 11.24 -15.01
C GLU A 276 -0.97 11.17 -13.70
N PHE A 277 -1.26 10.19 -12.85
CA PHE A 277 -0.53 10.00 -11.57
C PHE A 277 0.96 9.70 -11.78
N LEU A 278 1.30 8.86 -12.74
CA LEU A 278 2.70 8.57 -13.07
C LEU A 278 3.42 9.84 -13.54
N ALA A 279 2.84 10.56 -14.49
CA ALA A 279 3.47 11.75 -15.10
C ALA A 279 3.55 12.95 -14.12
N GLU A 280 2.51 13.18 -13.31
CA GLU A 280 2.39 14.38 -12.47
C GLU A 280 2.98 14.19 -11.06
N THR A 281 3.03 12.95 -10.56
CA THR A 281 3.44 12.65 -9.19
C THR A 281 4.70 11.80 -9.12
N ILE A 282 4.72 10.66 -9.83
CA ILE A 282 5.80 9.67 -9.67
C ILE A 282 7.06 10.10 -10.40
N ASP A 283 6.97 10.48 -11.67
CA ASP A 283 8.16 10.85 -12.46
C ASP A 283 8.93 12.05 -11.85
N PRO A 284 8.26 13.14 -11.40
CA PRO A 284 8.95 14.23 -10.70
C PRO A 284 9.57 13.77 -9.37
N LEU A 285 8.92 12.88 -8.64
CA LEU A 285 9.45 12.33 -7.40
C LEU A 285 10.72 11.51 -7.65
N LEU A 286 10.70 10.62 -8.64
CA LEU A 286 11.86 9.80 -9.02
C LEU A 286 13.03 10.67 -9.49
N GLN A 287 12.78 11.71 -10.27
CA GLN A 287 13.82 12.68 -10.67
C GLN A 287 14.47 13.34 -9.46
N ARG A 288 13.70 13.73 -8.46
CA ARG A 288 14.21 14.34 -7.22
C ARG A 288 15.04 13.36 -6.39
N LEU A 289 14.74 12.04 -6.46
CA LEU A 289 15.39 10.98 -5.68
C LEU A 289 16.59 10.33 -6.39
N GLN A 290 16.87 10.66 -7.66
CA GLN A 290 18.00 10.11 -8.43
C GLN A 290 19.38 10.17 -7.73
N PRO A 291 19.70 11.13 -6.84
CA PRO A 291 20.97 11.15 -6.13
C PRO A 291 21.16 10.01 -5.11
N PHE A 292 20.10 9.28 -4.79
CA PHE A 292 20.17 8.13 -3.90
C PHE A 292 20.32 6.85 -4.75
N PRO A 293 21.56 6.29 -4.86
CA PRO A 293 21.71 5.05 -5.62
C PRO A 293 20.90 3.96 -4.97
N LEU A 294 20.02 3.36 -5.75
CA LEU A 294 19.40 2.09 -5.36
C LEU A 294 20.55 1.09 -5.25
N THR A 295 20.74 0.50 -4.08
CA THR A 295 21.64 -0.65 -3.95
C THR A 295 21.06 -1.76 -4.84
N ASP A 296 21.85 -2.13 -5.86
CA ASP A 296 21.50 -3.20 -6.77
C ASP A 296 21.16 -4.48 -5.98
N ASP A 297 20.00 -5.00 -6.29
CA ASP A 297 19.55 -6.37 -6.12
C ASP A 297 20.26 -7.19 -5.01
N ALA A 298 19.91 -6.93 -3.76
CA ALA A 298 20.02 -7.98 -2.75
C ALA A 298 19.05 -9.08 -3.22
N GLY A 299 19.57 -10.10 -3.90
CA GLY A 299 18.76 -11.18 -4.47
C GLY A 299 17.81 -11.73 -3.41
N VAL A 300 16.52 -11.51 -3.60
CA VAL A 300 15.49 -12.11 -2.75
C VAL A 300 15.44 -13.58 -3.11
N THR A 301 16.18 -14.41 -2.38
CA THR A 301 16.04 -15.87 -2.44
C THR A 301 14.89 -16.32 -1.53
N VAL A 302 14.03 -17.18 -2.06
CA VAL A 302 12.85 -17.71 -1.35
C VAL A 302 13.00 -19.18 -1.10
#